data_f8f0fed282ff76b6f349978206d03d40
#
_entry.id   f8f0fed282ff76b6f349978206d03d40
#
_cell.length_a   1.000
_cell.length_b   1.000
_cell.length_c   1.000
_cell.angle_alpha   90.00
_cell.angle_beta   90.00
_cell.angle_gamma   90.00
#
_symmetry.space_group_name_H-M   'P 1'
#
loop_
_entity.id
_entity.type
_entity.pdbx_description
1 polymer ?
#
loop_
_entity_poly.entity_id
_entity_poly.type
_entity_poly.pdbx_seq_one_letter_code
_entity_poly.pdbx_strand_id
1 'polypeptide(L)'
;MLNGKPLVLAVDDEESIRNLIIYTFEPYDLEVITAENGKSAISILKHYQVDVIITDLLMPSMTGLALIREMKKRKSSIPIIIITAYGNHEMVKEIIAEGVFRLIEKPLDFDVLVPIVQDAIEYKKNNE
;
A
#
# COMPACT_ATOMS: atom_id res chain seq x y z
N MET A 1 14.19 -1.66 -1.07
CA MET A 1 14.43 -2.81 -1.98
C MET A 1 14.71 -4.08 -1.20
N LEU A 2 14.39 -5.19 -1.77
CA LEU A 2 14.67 -6.51 -1.21
C LEU A 2 15.28 -7.37 -2.32
N ASN A 3 16.44 -7.97 -2.05
CA ASN A 3 17.16 -8.80 -3.04
C ASN A 3 17.42 -8.07 -4.37
N GLY A 4 17.67 -6.77 -4.31
CA GLY A 4 17.90 -5.94 -5.49
C GLY A 4 16.64 -5.56 -6.27
N LYS A 5 15.46 -5.88 -5.75
CA LYS A 5 14.18 -5.62 -6.40
C LYS A 5 13.34 -4.65 -5.59
N PRO A 6 12.46 -3.86 -6.23
CA PRO A 6 11.50 -3.06 -5.48
C PRO A 6 10.65 -3.93 -4.56
N LEU A 7 10.37 -3.43 -3.36
CA LEU A 7 9.58 -4.14 -2.35
C LEU A 7 8.23 -3.46 -2.16
N VAL A 8 7.17 -4.22 -2.36
CA VAL A 8 5.80 -3.78 -2.16
C VAL A 8 5.25 -4.41 -0.88
N LEU A 9 4.72 -3.60 0.02
CA LEU A 9 4.00 -4.06 1.20
C LEU A 9 2.51 -3.98 0.93
N ALA A 10 1.82 -5.11 0.97
CA ALA A 10 0.37 -5.19 0.78
C ALA A 10 -0.30 -5.52 2.11
N VAL A 11 -1.16 -4.62 2.56
CA VAL A 11 -1.85 -4.71 3.85
C VAL A 11 -3.34 -4.91 3.61
N ASP A 12 -3.88 -6.05 4.03
CA ASP A 12 -5.30 -6.36 3.90
C ASP A 12 -5.64 -7.43 4.94
N ASP A 13 -6.81 -7.33 5.57
CA ASP A 13 -7.25 -8.31 6.55
C ASP A 13 -7.78 -9.59 5.93
N GLU A 14 -8.06 -9.59 4.62
CA GLU A 14 -8.53 -10.76 3.89
C GLU A 14 -7.36 -11.51 3.25
N GLU A 15 -7.17 -12.76 3.67
CA GLU A 15 -6.12 -13.62 3.13
C GLU A 15 -6.24 -13.80 1.61
N SER A 16 -7.48 -13.94 1.11
CA SER A 16 -7.71 -14.11 -0.34
C SER A 16 -7.20 -12.93 -1.15
N ILE A 17 -7.37 -11.73 -0.64
CA ILE A 17 -6.89 -10.51 -1.31
C ILE A 17 -5.35 -10.47 -1.27
N ARG A 18 -4.74 -10.76 -0.12
CA ARG A 18 -3.29 -10.82 -0.02
C ARG A 18 -2.68 -11.80 -1.01
N ASN A 19 -3.28 -12.99 -1.11
CA ASN A 19 -2.82 -14.03 -2.04
C ASN A 19 -2.98 -13.61 -3.50
N LEU A 20 -4.08 -12.95 -3.84
CA LEU A 20 -4.30 -12.44 -5.19
C LEU A 20 -3.28 -11.37 -5.57
N ILE A 21 -2.90 -10.52 -4.63
CA ILE A 21 -1.87 -9.51 -4.88
C ILE A 21 -0.52 -10.18 -5.14
N ILE A 22 -0.14 -11.15 -4.32
CA ILE A 22 1.11 -11.91 -4.52
C ILE A 22 1.11 -12.55 -5.91
N TYR A 23 0.03 -13.22 -6.25
CA TYR A 23 -0.13 -13.90 -7.55
C TYR A 23 -0.03 -12.91 -8.72
N THR A 24 -0.69 -11.76 -8.58
CA THR A 24 -0.74 -10.74 -9.64
C THR A 24 0.66 -10.22 -9.97
N PHE A 25 1.51 -10.03 -8.96
CA PHE A 25 2.84 -9.47 -9.16
C PHE A 25 3.94 -10.51 -9.38
N GLU A 26 3.63 -11.79 -9.31
CA GLU A 26 4.61 -12.86 -9.50
C GLU A 26 5.39 -12.75 -10.82
N PRO A 27 4.76 -12.42 -11.97
CA PRO A 27 5.49 -12.30 -13.24
C PRO A 27 6.41 -11.08 -13.33
N TYR A 28 6.30 -10.14 -12.39
CA TYR A 28 7.02 -8.88 -12.46
C TYR A 28 8.28 -8.92 -11.59
N ASP A 29 9.25 -8.09 -11.93
CA ASP A 29 10.54 -8.05 -11.26
C ASP A 29 10.46 -7.20 -9.98
N LEU A 30 9.69 -7.67 -9.02
CA LEU A 30 9.53 -7.05 -7.71
C LEU A 30 9.20 -8.10 -6.65
N GLU A 31 9.35 -7.72 -5.39
CA GLU A 31 9.01 -8.58 -4.26
C GLU A 31 7.78 -8.03 -3.56
N VAL A 32 6.94 -8.93 -3.04
CA VAL A 32 5.75 -8.55 -2.26
C VAL A 32 5.85 -9.17 -0.88
N ILE A 33 5.69 -8.36 0.14
CA ILE A 33 5.49 -8.81 1.53
C ILE A 33 4.08 -8.40 1.92
N THR A 34 3.37 -9.26 2.63
CA THR A 34 2.01 -8.97 3.05
C THR A 34 1.90 -8.82 4.56
N ALA A 35 0.89 -8.05 4.98
CA ALA A 35 0.54 -7.89 6.38
C ALA A 35 -0.98 -7.99 6.51
N GLU A 36 -1.45 -8.56 7.60
CA GLU A 36 -2.89 -8.73 7.83
C GLU A 36 -3.55 -7.56 8.54
N ASN A 37 -2.75 -6.65 9.09
CA ASN A 37 -3.24 -5.47 9.81
C ASN A 37 -2.17 -4.39 9.88
N GLY A 38 -2.55 -3.24 10.42
CA GLY A 38 -1.63 -2.10 10.53
C GLY A 38 -0.45 -2.33 11.46
N LYS A 39 -0.64 -3.09 12.54
CA LYS A 39 0.45 -3.40 13.47
C LYS A 39 1.52 -4.24 12.81
N SER A 40 1.13 -5.27 12.08
CA SER A 40 2.06 -6.10 11.30
C SER A 40 2.77 -5.27 10.25
N ALA A 41 2.04 -4.37 9.59
CA ALA A 41 2.62 -3.47 8.59
C ALA A 41 3.71 -2.59 9.20
N ILE A 42 3.45 -1.98 10.35
CA ILE A 42 4.44 -1.14 11.04
C ILE A 42 5.67 -1.96 11.42
N SER A 43 5.49 -3.18 11.90
CA SER A 43 6.60 -4.06 12.23
C SER A 43 7.49 -4.33 11.01
N ILE A 44 6.87 -4.59 9.85
CA ILE A 44 7.59 -4.82 8.59
C ILE A 44 8.36 -3.55 8.20
N LEU A 45 7.73 -2.39 8.32
CA LEU A 45 8.36 -1.11 7.98
C LEU A 45 9.58 -0.78 8.84
N LYS A 46 9.67 -1.34 10.04
CA LYS A 46 10.84 -1.18 10.91
C LYS A 46 12.04 -2.01 10.45
N HIS A 47 11.80 -3.09 9.72
CA HIS A 47 12.84 -4.08 9.37
C HIS A 47 13.17 -4.13 7.89
N TYR A 48 12.35 -3.55 7.03
CA TYR A 48 12.52 -3.61 5.57
C TYR A 48 12.40 -2.23 4.96
N GLN A 49 13.16 -1.99 3.89
CA GLN A 49 13.04 -0.78 3.09
C GLN A 49 11.96 -1.00 2.04
N VAL A 50 10.74 -0.60 2.36
CA VAL A 50 9.59 -0.75 1.50
C VAL A 50 9.52 0.40 0.50
N ASP A 51 9.24 0.07 -0.75
CA ASP A 51 9.18 1.07 -1.83
C ASP A 51 7.76 1.56 -2.12
N VAL A 52 6.75 0.70 -1.90
CA VAL A 52 5.34 1.05 -2.12
C VAL A 52 4.50 0.33 -1.07
N ILE A 53 3.48 1.02 -0.56
CA ILE A 53 2.49 0.42 0.34
C ILE A 53 1.15 0.38 -0.38
N ILE A 54 0.50 -0.79 -0.37
CA ILE A 54 -0.89 -0.96 -0.78
C ILE A 54 -1.65 -1.32 0.48
N THR A 55 -2.69 -0.60 0.83
CA THR A 55 -3.46 -0.90 2.04
C THR A 55 -4.95 -0.72 1.82
N ASP A 56 -5.74 -1.60 2.45
CA ASP A 56 -7.17 -1.39 2.59
C ASP A 56 -7.40 -0.19 3.52
N LEU A 57 -8.47 0.54 3.31
CA LEU A 57 -8.84 1.66 4.16
C LEU A 57 -9.35 1.20 5.52
N LEU A 58 -10.18 0.17 5.55
CA LEU A 58 -10.80 -0.33 6.78
C LEU A 58 -10.16 -1.65 7.20
N MET A 59 -9.50 -1.62 8.35
CA MET A 59 -8.85 -2.79 8.95
C MET A 59 -9.15 -2.82 10.45
N PRO A 60 -9.23 -4.02 11.07
CA PRO A 60 -9.67 -4.15 12.47
C PRO A 60 -8.84 -3.38 13.49
N SER A 61 -7.52 -3.41 13.40
CA SER A 61 -6.66 -2.85 14.46
C SER A 61 -6.08 -1.47 14.15
N MET A 62 -6.04 -1.10 12.89
CA MET A 62 -5.51 0.19 12.45
C MET A 62 -6.07 0.50 11.07
N THR A 63 -6.74 1.63 10.92
CA THR A 63 -7.29 2.04 9.63
C THR A 63 -6.18 2.44 8.67
N GLY A 64 -6.47 2.43 7.37
CA GLY A 64 -5.54 2.94 6.36
C GLY A 64 -5.14 4.40 6.64
N LEU A 65 -6.08 5.22 7.12
CA LEU A 65 -5.79 6.61 7.49
C LEU A 65 -4.79 6.68 8.64
N ALA A 66 -4.95 5.83 9.67
CA ALA A 66 -4.00 5.77 10.78
C ALA A 66 -2.61 5.34 10.32
N LEU A 67 -2.52 4.40 9.39
CA LEU A 67 -1.26 3.97 8.81
C LEU A 67 -0.58 5.13 8.05
N ILE A 68 -1.34 5.87 7.24
CA ILE A 68 -0.85 7.04 6.53
C ILE A 68 -0.25 8.06 7.51
N ARG A 69 -0.98 8.36 8.58
CA ARG A 69 -0.54 9.33 9.59
C ARG A 69 0.73 8.86 10.30
N GLU A 70 0.84 7.56 10.57
CA GLU A 70 2.06 6.99 11.15
C GLU A 70 3.25 7.14 10.21
N MET A 71 3.05 6.90 8.92
CA MET A 71 4.10 7.09 7.92
C MET A 71 4.55 8.55 7.84
N LYS A 72 3.62 9.48 7.94
CA LYS A 72 3.94 10.91 7.97
C LYS A 72 4.77 11.30 9.19
N LYS A 73 4.45 10.76 10.35
CA LYS A 73 5.25 10.98 11.56
C LYS A 73 6.69 10.52 11.36
N ARG A 74 6.90 9.47 10.60
CA ARG A 74 8.22 8.93 10.28
C ARG A 74 8.92 9.71 9.17
N LYS A 75 8.28 10.75 8.63
CA LYS A 75 8.77 11.53 7.49
C LYS A 75 9.10 10.65 6.29
N SER A 76 8.25 9.64 6.07
CA SER A 76 8.44 8.69 4.99
C SER A 76 8.04 9.29 3.65
N SER A 77 8.82 8.96 2.60
CA SER A 77 8.50 9.31 1.22
C SER A 77 7.85 8.16 0.46
N ILE A 78 7.53 7.07 1.16
CA ILE A 78 6.95 5.88 0.52
C ILE A 78 5.56 6.20 -0.01
N PRO A 79 5.29 6.00 -1.32
CA PRO A 79 3.95 6.22 -1.86
C PRO A 79 2.99 5.18 -1.32
N ILE A 80 1.77 5.62 -0.97
CA ILE A 80 0.73 4.78 -0.43
C ILE A 80 -0.44 4.74 -1.39
N ILE A 81 -0.86 3.53 -1.74
CA ILE A 81 -2.04 3.25 -2.55
C ILE A 81 -3.12 2.73 -1.61
N ILE A 82 -4.26 3.42 -1.55
CA ILE A 82 -5.40 3.02 -0.73
C ILE A 82 -6.43 2.31 -1.59
N ILE A 83 -6.92 1.18 -1.11
CA ILE A 83 -8.01 0.44 -1.75
C ILE A 83 -9.21 0.51 -0.80
N THR A 84 -10.38 0.89 -1.32
CA THR A 84 -11.58 1.03 -0.50
C THR A 84 -12.82 0.50 -1.22
N ALA A 85 -13.69 -0.19 -0.49
CA ALA A 85 -14.96 -0.67 -1.03
C ALA A 85 -15.91 0.51 -1.30
N TYR A 86 -15.93 1.47 -0.41
CA TYR A 86 -16.58 2.76 -0.57
C TYR A 86 -16.06 3.68 0.53
N GLY A 87 -15.94 4.92 0.21
CA GLY A 87 -15.63 5.92 1.22
C GLY A 87 -16.83 6.81 1.41
N ASN A 88 -17.13 7.22 2.63
CA ASN A 88 -17.96 8.37 2.76
C ASN A 88 -17.12 9.57 2.30
N HIS A 89 -17.79 10.62 1.87
CA HIS A 89 -17.14 11.80 1.29
C HIS A 89 -16.08 12.43 2.21
N GLU A 90 -16.36 12.44 3.51
CA GLU A 90 -15.45 13.01 4.51
C GLU A 90 -14.15 12.22 4.60
N MET A 91 -14.25 10.90 4.64
CA MET A 91 -13.10 10.00 4.74
C MET A 91 -12.20 10.09 3.51
N VAL A 92 -12.80 10.13 2.32
CA VAL A 92 -12.07 10.28 1.07
C VAL A 92 -11.33 11.61 1.03
N LYS A 93 -11.97 12.70 1.45
CA LYS A 93 -11.34 14.02 1.53
C LYS A 93 -10.14 14.02 2.47
N GLU A 94 -10.27 13.39 3.64
CA GLU A 94 -9.17 13.29 4.59
C GLU A 94 -7.97 12.54 4.01
N ILE A 95 -8.23 11.44 3.32
CA ILE A 95 -7.19 10.63 2.71
C ILE A 95 -6.46 11.41 1.63
N ILE A 96 -7.21 12.09 0.76
CA ILE A 96 -6.62 12.91 -0.31
C ILE A 96 -5.79 14.04 0.30
N ALA A 97 -6.29 14.68 1.35
CA ALA A 97 -5.58 15.75 2.04
C ALA A 97 -4.27 15.27 2.67
N GLU A 98 -4.19 14.01 3.07
CA GLU A 98 -2.96 13.42 3.61
C GLU A 98 -1.91 13.11 2.55
N GLY A 99 -2.26 13.20 1.26
CA GLY A 99 -1.29 13.06 0.18
C GLY A 99 -0.97 11.64 -0.23
N VAL A 100 -1.98 10.77 -0.31
CA VAL A 100 -1.78 9.41 -0.84
C VAL A 100 -1.44 9.47 -2.33
N PHE A 101 -0.73 8.46 -2.80
CA PHE A 101 -0.36 8.38 -4.21
C PHE A 101 -1.56 8.08 -5.11
N ARG A 102 -2.41 7.14 -4.71
CA ARG A 102 -3.65 6.77 -5.42
C ARG A 102 -4.69 6.25 -4.45
N LEU A 103 -5.94 6.47 -4.82
CA LEU A 103 -7.11 5.88 -4.16
C LEU A 103 -7.85 5.06 -5.20
N ILE A 104 -8.06 3.76 -4.93
CA ILE A 104 -8.71 2.83 -5.86
C ILE A 104 -9.97 2.30 -5.20
N GLU A 105 -11.10 2.34 -5.90
CA GLU A 105 -12.36 1.77 -5.42
C GLU A 105 -12.45 0.29 -5.74
N LYS A 106 -12.99 -0.48 -4.80
CA LYS A 106 -13.36 -1.90 -5.06
C LYS A 106 -14.65 -1.95 -5.89
N PRO A 107 -14.85 -2.98 -6.72
CA PRO A 107 -14.03 -4.18 -6.86
C PRO A 107 -12.70 -3.88 -7.54
N LEU A 108 -11.65 -4.46 -7.00
CA LEU A 108 -10.28 -4.21 -7.48
C LEU A 108 -10.03 -4.98 -8.78
N ASP A 109 -9.64 -4.24 -9.81
CA ASP A 109 -9.13 -4.83 -11.05
C ASP A 109 -7.61 -4.96 -10.91
N PHE A 110 -7.13 -6.18 -10.76
CA PHE A 110 -5.71 -6.43 -10.53
C PHE A 110 -4.85 -6.02 -11.74
N ASP A 111 -5.43 -6.07 -12.96
CA ASP A 111 -4.71 -5.59 -14.16
C ASP A 111 -4.49 -4.08 -14.12
N VAL A 112 -5.38 -3.33 -13.50
CA VAL A 112 -5.22 -1.89 -13.31
C VAL A 112 -4.21 -1.59 -12.20
N LEU A 113 -4.17 -2.44 -11.19
CA LEU A 113 -3.25 -2.26 -10.05
C LEU A 113 -1.78 -2.30 -10.49
N VAL A 114 -1.43 -3.17 -11.43
CA VAL A 114 -0.04 -3.35 -11.86
C VAL A 114 0.61 -2.04 -12.35
N PRO A 115 0.03 -1.33 -13.33
CA PRO A 115 0.66 -0.08 -13.79
C PRO A 115 0.69 1.00 -12.71
N ILE A 116 -0.28 1.04 -11.82
CA ILE A 116 -0.30 2.00 -10.71
C ILE A 116 0.86 1.74 -9.75
N VAL A 117 1.13 0.49 -9.42
CA VAL A 117 2.27 0.11 -8.58
C VAL A 117 3.60 0.44 -9.27
N GLN A 118 3.70 0.18 -10.57
CA GLN A 118 4.89 0.52 -11.35
C GLN A 118 5.15 2.02 -11.36
N ASP A 119 4.10 2.83 -11.51
CA ASP A 119 4.20 4.29 -11.42
C ASP A 119 4.65 4.73 -10.03
N ALA A 120 4.15 4.09 -8.99
CA ALA A 120 4.53 4.39 -7.61
C ALA A 120 6.01 4.07 -7.35
N ILE A 121 6.50 2.96 -7.88
CA ILE A 121 7.91 2.58 -7.78
C ILE A 121 8.79 3.63 -8.45
N GLU A 122 8.42 4.07 -9.63
CA GLU A 122 9.15 5.10 -10.37
C GLU A 122 9.12 6.44 -9.63
N TYR A 123 7.97 6.81 -9.08
CA TYR A 123 7.83 8.00 -8.25
C TYR A 123 8.78 7.96 -7.06
N LYS A 124 8.86 6.83 -6.37
CA LYS A 124 9.75 6.65 -5.21
C LYS A 124 11.21 6.86 -5.60
N LYS A 125 11.66 6.28 -6.72
CA LYS A 125 13.02 6.44 -7.22
C LYS A 125 13.36 7.91 -7.50
N ASN A 126 12.42 8.63 -8.10
CA ASN A 126 12.63 10.03 -8.50
C ASN A 126 12.59 11.01 -7.32
N ASN A 127 12.09 10.57 -6.17
CA ASN A 127 11.91 11.42 -4.98
C ASN A 127 12.70 10.94 -3.76
N GLU A 128 13.67 10.08 -3.98
CA GLU A 128 14.59 9.65 -2.92
C GLU A 128 15.63 10.71 -2.60
#